data_1bfbda159506bdca3839d78af80770ee
#
_entry.id   1bfbda159506bdca3839d78af80770ee
#
_cell.length_a   1.000
_cell.length_b   1.000
_cell.length_c   1.000
_cell.angle_alpha   90.00
_cell.angle_beta   90.00
_cell.angle_gamma   90.00
#
_symmetry.space_group_name_H-M   'P 1'
#
loop_
_entity.id
_entity.type
_entity.pdbx_description
1 polymer ?
#
loop_
_entity_poly.entity_id
_entity_poly.type
_entity_poly.pdbx_seq_one_letter_code
_entity_poly.pdbx_strand_id
1 'polypeptide(L)'
;MCNLLGADALGAVAFGAVAVSSAIIFTMLSFVIGINNATLTILSQQIGRKDEEGLKRFLNAFVVVLTTLAVTFTIAGYFLSEKMLRLLGTPEEILPLANSYLKITFIGILFLFGYNFISTVLRAIGDSKSPMRFVLIAVILNIFLDPLFIAGFDLGIKGAAIATIVSQGAAFIYGMYYILRNKLVPFQIPYLPKFKEVKLILHLGIPAGLQMSVISAGSAAIMSVVTSFGSAVVGGFAAAQRIDSLVMLPAHALG
;
A
#
# COMPACT_ATOMS: atom_id res chain seq x y z
N MET A 1 9.14 5.77 -10.46
CA MET A 1 10.07 5.15 -11.42
C MET A 1 9.41 4.80 -12.75
N CYS A 2 8.15 4.42 -12.82
CA CYS A 2 7.37 4.45 -14.09
C CYS A 2 7.48 5.78 -14.87
N ASN A 3 7.86 6.87 -14.20
CA ASN A 3 7.97 8.20 -14.82
C ASN A 3 9.16 8.38 -15.78
N LEU A 4 10.20 7.57 -15.71
CA LEU A 4 11.40 7.75 -16.54
C LEU A 4 11.44 6.87 -17.80
N LEU A 5 10.78 5.69 -17.73
CA LEU A 5 10.71 4.77 -18.87
C LEU A 5 9.32 4.75 -19.52
N GLY A 6 8.29 5.24 -18.83
CA GLY A 6 6.90 5.09 -19.26
C GLY A 6 6.36 6.20 -20.15
N ALA A 7 6.88 7.43 -20.04
CA ALA A 7 6.29 8.56 -20.78
C ALA A 7 6.52 8.41 -22.30
N ASP A 8 7.72 7.96 -22.70
CA ASP A 8 8.05 7.79 -24.10
C ASP A 8 7.55 6.45 -24.68
N ALA A 9 7.52 5.39 -23.88
CA ALA A 9 7.10 4.06 -24.33
C ALA A 9 5.57 3.84 -24.31
N LEU A 10 4.86 4.47 -23.34
CA LEU A 10 3.41 4.30 -23.18
C LEU A 10 2.57 5.51 -23.62
N GLY A 11 3.22 6.67 -23.85
CA GLY A 11 2.55 7.92 -24.18
C GLY A 11 1.83 8.60 -23.01
N ALA A 12 1.43 9.85 -23.23
CA ALA A 12 0.77 10.69 -22.22
C ALA A 12 -0.54 10.09 -21.69
N VAL A 13 -1.27 9.35 -22.55
CA VAL A 13 -2.55 8.70 -22.19
C VAL A 13 -2.35 7.61 -21.16
N ALA A 14 -1.32 6.77 -21.33
CA ALA A 14 -1.02 5.69 -20.40
C ALA A 14 -0.48 6.23 -19.07
N PHE A 15 0.32 7.30 -19.11
CA PHE A 15 0.77 7.99 -17.90
C PHE A 15 -0.41 8.58 -17.11
N GLY A 16 -1.36 9.22 -17.79
CA GLY A 16 -2.60 9.71 -17.19
C GLY A 16 -3.43 8.60 -16.54
N ALA A 17 -3.50 7.43 -17.19
CA ALA A 17 -4.20 6.26 -16.67
C ALA A 17 -3.58 5.75 -15.35
N VAL A 18 -2.25 5.67 -15.27
CA VAL A 18 -1.53 5.31 -14.02
C VAL A 18 -1.76 6.35 -12.94
N ALA A 19 -1.68 7.63 -13.28
CA ALA A 19 -1.83 8.72 -12.32
C ALA A 19 -3.21 8.71 -11.64
N VAL A 20 -4.29 8.61 -12.42
CA VAL A 20 -5.66 8.56 -11.89
C VAL A 20 -5.89 7.28 -11.07
N SER A 21 -5.41 6.13 -11.55
CA SER A 21 -5.50 4.87 -10.83
C SER A 21 -4.75 4.90 -9.51
N SER A 22 -3.57 5.54 -9.50
CA SER A 22 -2.74 5.68 -8.28
C SER A 22 -3.43 6.48 -7.20
N ALA A 23 -4.27 7.48 -7.53
CA ALA A 23 -5.04 8.23 -6.55
C ALA A 23 -6.03 7.33 -5.80
N ILE A 24 -6.72 6.42 -6.50
CA ILE A 24 -7.64 5.45 -5.91
C ILE A 24 -6.87 4.49 -4.99
N ILE A 25 -5.78 3.92 -5.51
CA ILE A 25 -4.94 2.97 -4.77
C ILE A 25 -4.37 3.63 -3.52
N PHE A 26 -3.88 4.86 -3.61
CA PHE A 26 -3.31 5.60 -2.49
C PHE A 26 -4.34 5.87 -1.38
N THR A 27 -5.58 6.23 -1.75
CA THR A 27 -6.67 6.44 -0.79
C THR A 27 -6.97 5.14 -0.02
N MET A 28 -7.02 4.00 -0.72
CA MET A 28 -7.22 2.69 -0.08
C MET A 28 -6.05 2.31 0.82
N LEU A 29 -4.82 2.55 0.37
CA LEU A 29 -3.61 2.28 1.16
C LEU A 29 -3.54 3.12 2.41
N SER A 30 -3.93 4.39 2.36
CA SER A 30 -3.97 5.28 3.53
C SER A 30 -4.84 4.70 4.64
N PHE A 31 -5.99 4.13 4.28
CA PHE A 31 -6.87 3.45 5.24
C PHE A 31 -6.20 2.22 5.86
N VAL A 32 -5.55 1.40 5.03
CA VAL A 32 -4.84 0.19 5.49
C VAL A 32 -3.64 0.53 6.38
N ILE A 33 -2.91 1.58 6.05
CA ILE A 33 -1.79 2.08 6.87
C ILE A 33 -2.28 2.45 8.27
N GLY A 34 -3.44 3.09 8.39
CA GLY A 34 -4.04 3.39 9.68
C GLY A 34 -4.34 2.13 10.51
N ILE A 35 -4.92 1.10 9.89
CA ILE A 35 -5.17 -0.20 10.55
C ILE A 35 -3.84 -0.86 10.96
N ASN A 36 -2.83 -0.83 10.09
CA ASN A 36 -1.52 -1.40 10.38
C ASN A 36 -0.85 -0.70 11.57
N ASN A 37 -0.92 0.62 11.66
CA ASN A 37 -0.36 1.39 12.78
C ASN A 37 -1.07 1.10 14.10
N ALA A 38 -2.40 0.99 14.08
CA ALA A 38 -3.18 0.58 15.26
C ALA A 38 -2.79 -0.83 15.71
N THR A 39 -2.65 -1.76 14.77
CA THR A 39 -2.26 -3.15 15.07
C THR A 39 -0.82 -3.25 15.53
N LEU A 40 0.09 -2.46 14.95
CA LEU A 40 1.48 -2.35 15.41
C LEU A 40 1.52 -2.01 16.91
N THR A 41 0.75 -1.01 17.33
CA THR A 41 0.64 -0.60 18.74
C THR A 41 0.13 -1.74 19.63
N ILE A 42 -0.93 -2.44 19.20
CA ILE A 42 -1.49 -3.57 19.95
C ILE A 42 -0.45 -4.69 20.11
N LEU A 43 0.19 -5.10 19.01
CA LEU A 43 1.17 -6.19 19.03
C LEU A 43 2.39 -5.83 19.88
N SER A 44 2.91 -4.61 19.75
CA SER A 44 4.03 -4.13 20.57
C SER A 44 3.70 -4.13 22.06
N GLN A 45 2.46 -3.79 22.44
CA GLN A 45 2.01 -3.87 23.84
C GLN A 45 1.95 -5.31 24.35
N GLN A 46 1.49 -6.28 23.54
CA GLN A 46 1.47 -7.69 23.95
C GLN A 46 2.90 -8.23 24.13
N ILE A 47 3.79 -7.87 23.22
CA ILE A 47 5.22 -8.24 23.32
C ILE A 47 5.85 -7.61 24.59
N GLY A 48 5.61 -6.33 24.84
CA GLY A 48 6.11 -5.65 26.03
C GLY A 48 5.59 -6.24 27.34
N ARG A 49 4.36 -6.76 27.36
CA ARG A 49 3.74 -7.47 28.48
C ARG A 49 4.19 -8.92 28.62
N LYS A 50 4.95 -9.45 27.64
CA LYS A 50 5.31 -10.87 27.54
C LYS A 50 4.09 -11.80 27.53
N ASP A 51 2.96 -11.32 27.01
CA ASP A 51 1.72 -12.10 26.85
C ASP A 51 1.74 -12.84 25.52
N GLU A 52 2.34 -14.03 25.52
CA GLU A 52 2.42 -14.86 24.31
C GLU A 52 1.05 -15.31 23.78
N GLU A 53 0.11 -15.59 24.67
CA GLU A 53 -1.24 -15.98 24.24
C GLU A 53 -2.02 -14.81 23.65
N GLY A 54 -1.90 -13.64 24.26
CA GLY A 54 -2.44 -12.41 23.70
C GLY A 54 -1.84 -12.11 22.33
N LEU A 55 -0.52 -12.23 22.19
CA LEU A 55 0.17 -12.05 20.91
C LEU A 55 -0.37 -12.99 19.82
N LYS A 56 -0.51 -14.30 20.13
CA LYS A 56 -1.09 -15.30 19.19
C LYS A 56 -2.50 -14.92 18.75
N ARG A 57 -3.35 -14.54 19.70
CA ARG A 57 -4.75 -14.15 19.42
C ARG A 57 -4.84 -12.90 18.55
N PHE A 58 -4.07 -11.86 18.86
CA PHE A 58 -4.07 -10.63 18.06
C PHE A 58 -3.42 -10.80 16.69
N LEU A 59 -2.35 -11.61 16.56
CA LEU A 59 -1.78 -11.97 15.26
C LEU A 59 -2.82 -12.68 14.38
N ASN A 60 -3.53 -13.66 14.95
CA ASN A 60 -4.59 -14.35 14.23
C ASN A 60 -5.73 -13.41 13.82
N ALA A 61 -6.20 -12.55 14.72
CA ALA A 61 -7.23 -11.57 14.42
C ALA A 61 -6.77 -10.59 13.31
N PHE A 62 -5.51 -10.17 13.34
CA PHE A 62 -4.94 -9.29 12.34
C PHE A 62 -4.87 -9.94 10.96
N VAL A 63 -4.41 -11.21 10.87
CA VAL A 63 -4.43 -11.97 9.60
C VAL A 63 -5.85 -12.02 9.04
N VAL A 64 -6.84 -12.40 9.86
CA VAL A 64 -8.22 -12.52 9.41
C VAL A 64 -8.79 -11.17 8.97
N VAL A 65 -8.57 -10.10 9.74
CA VAL A 65 -9.05 -8.75 9.38
C VAL A 65 -8.41 -8.28 8.07
N LEU A 66 -7.09 -8.38 7.93
CA LEU A 66 -6.42 -7.94 6.70
C LEU A 66 -6.80 -8.80 5.48
N THR A 67 -6.92 -10.11 5.64
CA THR A 67 -7.33 -10.99 4.54
C THR A 67 -8.78 -10.67 4.12
N THR A 68 -9.68 -10.47 5.08
CA THR A 68 -11.07 -10.08 4.79
C THR A 68 -11.13 -8.74 4.06
N LEU A 69 -10.37 -7.75 4.51
CA LEU A 69 -10.28 -6.46 3.83
C LEU A 69 -9.67 -6.59 2.43
N ALA A 70 -8.59 -7.38 2.28
CA ALA A 70 -7.96 -7.60 0.98
C ALA A 70 -8.94 -8.24 -0.01
N VAL A 71 -9.66 -9.28 0.41
CA VAL A 71 -10.67 -9.96 -0.42
C VAL A 71 -11.81 -9.00 -0.77
N THR A 72 -12.32 -8.26 0.23
CA THR A 72 -13.40 -7.28 0.02
C THR A 72 -12.97 -6.19 -0.97
N PHE A 73 -11.77 -5.62 -0.80
CA PHE A 73 -11.25 -4.60 -1.70
C PHE A 73 -10.94 -5.15 -3.09
N THR A 74 -10.45 -6.38 -3.19
CA THR A 74 -10.25 -7.03 -4.49
C THR A 74 -11.57 -7.19 -5.24
N ILE A 75 -12.60 -7.75 -4.58
CA ILE A 75 -13.90 -7.98 -5.22
C ILE A 75 -14.57 -6.64 -5.52
N ALA A 76 -14.75 -5.79 -4.52
CA ALA A 76 -15.40 -4.51 -4.70
C ALA A 76 -14.65 -3.63 -5.71
N GLY A 77 -13.33 -3.55 -5.60
CA GLY A 77 -12.49 -2.77 -6.51
C GLY A 77 -12.55 -3.28 -7.94
N TYR A 78 -12.51 -4.58 -8.15
CA TYR A 78 -12.60 -5.17 -9.49
C TYR A 78 -13.92 -4.81 -10.20
N PHE A 79 -15.06 -4.91 -9.50
CA PHE A 79 -16.37 -4.61 -10.07
C PHE A 79 -16.71 -3.10 -10.13
N LEU A 80 -16.18 -2.31 -9.18
CA LEU A 80 -16.46 -0.87 -9.09
C LEU A 80 -15.39 -0.01 -9.76
N SER A 81 -14.28 -0.58 -10.25
CA SER A 81 -13.15 0.16 -10.83
C SER A 81 -13.57 1.22 -11.85
N GLU A 82 -14.41 0.86 -12.80
CA GLU A 82 -14.89 1.79 -13.84
C GLU A 82 -15.74 2.91 -13.25
N LYS A 83 -16.65 2.59 -12.31
CA LYS A 83 -17.48 3.59 -11.64
C LYS A 83 -16.63 4.58 -10.84
N MET A 84 -15.61 4.08 -10.14
CA MET A 84 -14.68 4.92 -9.38
C MET A 84 -13.91 5.87 -10.29
N LEU A 85 -13.43 5.39 -11.45
CA LEU A 85 -12.73 6.21 -12.43
C LEU A 85 -13.65 7.28 -13.04
N ARG A 86 -14.88 6.94 -13.39
CA ARG A 86 -15.88 7.90 -13.89
C ARG A 86 -16.23 8.97 -12.85
N LEU A 87 -16.35 8.60 -11.57
CA LEU A 87 -16.57 9.56 -10.47
C LEU A 87 -15.41 10.54 -10.29
N LEU A 88 -14.19 10.13 -10.61
CA LEU A 88 -13.00 11.00 -10.61
C LEU A 88 -12.89 11.88 -11.88
N GLY A 89 -13.86 11.82 -12.77
CA GLY A 89 -13.86 12.63 -14.00
C GLY A 89 -12.80 12.17 -15.02
N THR A 90 -12.44 10.87 -15.02
CA THR A 90 -11.46 10.32 -15.95
C THR A 90 -11.95 10.49 -17.39
N PRO A 91 -11.15 11.10 -18.29
CA PRO A 91 -11.51 11.23 -19.71
C PRO A 91 -11.75 9.87 -20.36
N GLU A 92 -12.71 9.77 -21.29
CA GLU A 92 -13.09 8.53 -21.99
C GLU A 92 -11.91 7.89 -22.75
N GLU A 93 -10.95 8.69 -23.23
CA GLU A 93 -9.75 8.20 -23.91
C GLU A 93 -8.82 7.40 -22.98
N ILE A 94 -8.76 7.77 -21.72
CA ILE A 94 -7.88 7.17 -20.70
C ILE A 94 -8.59 6.03 -19.97
N LEU A 95 -9.91 6.06 -19.91
CA LEU A 95 -10.75 5.18 -19.10
C LEU A 95 -10.50 3.69 -19.32
N PRO A 96 -10.40 3.17 -20.55
CA PRO A 96 -10.18 1.72 -20.79
C PRO A 96 -8.82 1.24 -20.25
N LEU A 97 -7.78 2.07 -20.43
CA LEU A 97 -6.43 1.76 -19.94
C LEU A 97 -6.35 1.81 -18.41
N ALA A 98 -6.91 2.88 -17.82
CA ALA A 98 -6.98 3.04 -16.36
C ALA A 98 -7.77 1.91 -15.70
N ASN A 99 -8.91 1.52 -16.28
CA ASN A 99 -9.73 0.43 -15.77
C ASN A 99 -9.00 -0.92 -15.83
N SER A 100 -8.29 -1.20 -16.94
CA SER A 100 -7.49 -2.41 -17.07
C SER A 100 -6.35 -2.46 -16.04
N TYR A 101 -5.62 -1.37 -15.87
CA TYR A 101 -4.56 -1.23 -14.87
C TYR A 101 -5.10 -1.42 -13.45
N LEU A 102 -6.20 -0.74 -13.13
CA LEU A 102 -6.80 -0.76 -11.80
C LEU A 102 -7.34 -2.14 -11.45
N LYS A 103 -8.01 -2.84 -12.38
CA LYS A 103 -8.48 -4.22 -12.17
C LYS A 103 -7.34 -5.19 -11.87
N ILE A 104 -6.25 -5.12 -12.63
CA ILE A 104 -5.06 -5.95 -12.37
C ILE A 104 -4.49 -5.62 -10.99
N THR A 105 -4.35 -4.35 -10.64
CA THR A 105 -3.83 -3.92 -9.34
C THR A 105 -4.73 -4.40 -8.19
N PHE A 106 -6.06 -4.38 -8.35
CA PHE A 106 -6.97 -4.91 -7.33
C PHE A 106 -6.79 -6.41 -7.08
N ILE A 107 -6.50 -7.20 -8.12
CA ILE A 107 -6.15 -8.61 -7.94
C ILE A 107 -4.86 -8.76 -7.10
N GLY A 108 -3.90 -7.86 -7.29
CA GLY A 108 -2.64 -7.84 -6.55
C GLY A 108 -2.71 -7.32 -5.12
N ILE A 109 -3.84 -6.74 -4.70
CA ILE A 109 -4.01 -6.16 -3.34
C ILE A 109 -3.71 -7.18 -2.24
N LEU A 110 -4.02 -8.44 -2.45
CA LEU A 110 -3.73 -9.50 -1.47
C LEU A 110 -2.23 -9.57 -1.13
N PHE A 111 -1.35 -9.48 -2.13
CA PHE A 111 0.10 -9.49 -1.91
C PHE A 111 0.58 -8.21 -1.24
N LEU A 112 0.02 -7.07 -1.61
CA LEU A 112 0.30 -5.78 -0.99
C LEU A 112 -0.07 -5.79 0.49
N PHE A 113 -1.25 -6.29 0.85
CA PHE A 113 -1.69 -6.39 2.25
C PHE A 113 -0.87 -7.42 3.01
N GLY A 114 -0.54 -8.55 2.37
CA GLY A 114 0.36 -9.56 2.92
C GLY A 114 1.73 -8.98 3.27
N TYR A 115 2.32 -8.20 2.36
CA TYR A 115 3.57 -7.50 2.64
C TYR A 115 3.43 -6.50 3.81
N ASN A 116 2.35 -5.71 3.84
CA ASN A 116 2.08 -4.78 4.94
C ASN A 116 1.91 -5.51 6.28
N PHE A 117 1.25 -6.67 6.29
CA PHE A 117 1.17 -7.54 7.45
C PHE A 117 2.55 -7.93 7.96
N ILE A 118 3.41 -8.48 7.09
CA ILE A 118 4.79 -8.88 7.43
C ILE A 118 5.57 -7.69 8.01
N SER A 119 5.51 -6.54 7.36
CA SER A 119 6.19 -5.32 7.81
C SER A 119 5.72 -4.86 9.19
N THR A 120 4.41 -4.93 9.46
CA THR A 120 3.83 -4.54 10.75
C THR A 120 4.27 -5.48 11.86
N VAL A 121 4.22 -6.79 11.60
CA VAL A 121 4.64 -7.81 12.58
C VAL A 121 6.12 -7.68 12.92
N LEU A 122 6.99 -7.52 11.92
CA LEU A 122 8.43 -7.36 12.15
C LEU A 122 8.75 -6.09 12.93
N ARG A 123 8.10 -4.96 12.60
CA ARG A 123 8.25 -3.73 13.37
C ARG A 123 7.76 -3.88 14.81
N ALA A 124 6.70 -4.63 15.05
CA ALA A 124 6.19 -4.88 16.39
C ALA A 124 7.20 -5.62 17.29
N ILE A 125 8.02 -6.52 16.72
CA ILE A 125 9.10 -7.21 17.44
C ILE A 125 10.42 -6.42 17.48
N GLY A 126 10.43 -5.18 16.95
CA GLY A 126 11.62 -4.32 16.94
C GLY A 126 12.54 -4.50 15.73
N ASP A 127 12.19 -5.36 14.76
CA ASP A 127 12.96 -5.54 13.52
C ASP A 127 12.46 -4.59 12.42
N SER A 128 13.01 -3.38 12.37
CA SER A 128 12.74 -2.42 11.30
C SER A 128 13.64 -2.61 10.07
N LYS A 129 14.74 -3.36 10.20
CA LYS A 129 15.72 -3.54 9.11
C LYS A 129 15.26 -4.54 8.07
N SER A 130 14.62 -5.64 8.50
CA SER A 130 14.17 -6.69 7.58
C SER A 130 13.07 -6.21 6.63
N PRO A 131 12.00 -5.48 7.07
CA PRO A 131 11.03 -4.89 6.16
C PRO A 131 11.67 -4.00 5.10
N MET A 132 12.65 -3.17 5.48
CA MET A 132 13.37 -2.30 4.54
C MET A 132 14.11 -3.10 3.46
N ARG A 133 14.74 -4.24 3.83
CA ARG A 133 15.39 -5.14 2.86
C ARG A 133 14.37 -5.73 1.88
N PHE A 134 13.18 -6.10 2.35
CA PHE A 134 12.14 -6.67 1.50
C PHE A 134 11.58 -5.64 0.52
N VAL A 135 11.39 -4.37 0.96
CA VAL A 135 11.06 -3.27 0.04
C VAL A 135 12.14 -3.09 -1.01
N LEU A 136 13.40 -3.09 -0.59
CA LEU A 136 14.53 -2.90 -1.52
C LEU A 136 14.54 -4.00 -2.59
N ILE A 137 14.34 -5.26 -2.19
CA ILE A 137 14.22 -6.39 -3.11
C ILE A 137 13.05 -6.18 -4.07
N ALA A 138 11.86 -5.79 -3.55
CA ALA A 138 10.70 -5.53 -4.38
C ALA A 138 10.95 -4.40 -5.38
N VAL A 139 11.58 -3.31 -4.95
CA VAL A 139 11.91 -2.17 -5.84
C VAL A 139 12.90 -2.58 -6.92
N ILE A 140 13.97 -3.28 -6.55
CA ILE A 140 14.97 -3.75 -7.53
C ILE A 140 14.29 -4.68 -8.54
N LEU A 141 13.50 -5.65 -8.06
CA LEU A 141 12.79 -6.58 -8.93
C LEU A 141 11.82 -5.85 -9.87
N ASN A 142 11.08 -4.85 -9.36
CA ASN A 142 10.17 -4.05 -10.16
C ASN A 142 10.89 -3.26 -11.27
N ILE A 143 12.09 -2.70 -10.97
CA ILE A 143 12.91 -1.97 -11.95
C ILE A 143 13.26 -2.86 -13.16
N PHE A 144 13.51 -4.15 -12.92
CA PHE A 144 13.83 -5.09 -13.99
C PHE A 144 12.58 -5.64 -14.68
N LEU A 145 11.51 -5.87 -13.94
CA LEU A 145 10.27 -6.43 -14.48
C LEU A 145 9.46 -5.41 -15.27
N ASP A 146 9.49 -4.13 -14.91
CA ASP A 146 8.76 -3.08 -15.64
C ASP A 146 9.14 -3.05 -17.13
N PRO A 147 10.42 -2.84 -17.52
CA PRO A 147 10.80 -2.83 -18.95
C PRO A 147 10.57 -4.19 -19.62
N LEU A 148 10.74 -5.30 -18.89
CA LEU A 148 10.53 -6.63 -19.43
C LEU A 148 9.05 -6.86 -19.81
N PHE A 149 8.12 -6.50 -18.93
CA PHE A 149 6.70 -6.72 -19.19
C PHE A 149 6.09 -5.63 -20.09
N ILE A 150 6.56 -4.39 -19.98
CA ILE A 150 6.05 -3.28 -20.80
C ILE A 150 6.50 -3.42 -22.24
N ALA A 151 7.81 -3.54 -22.47
CA ALA A 151 8.42 -3.54 -23.79
C ALA A 151 8.79 -4.94 -24.30
N GLY A 152 9.30 -5.82 -23.44
CA GLY A 152 9.71 -7.17 -23.85
C GLY A 152 8.56 -8.07 -24.22
N PHE A 153 7.47 -8.04 -23.43
CA PHE A 153 6.24 -8.81 -23.70
C PHE A 153 5.13 -7.99 -24.37
N ASP A 154 5.37 -6.72 -24.68
CA ASP A 154 4.41 -5.80 -25.30
C ASP A 154 3.06 -5.68 -24.57
N LEU A 155 3.10 -5.81 -23.23
CA LEU A 155 1.91 -5.75 -22.39
C LEU A 155 1.51 -4.30 -22.04
N GLY A 156 2.33 -3.32 -22.38
CA GLY A 156 2.08 -1.91 -22.12
C GLY A 156 1.78 -1.64 -20.63
N ILE A 157 0.74 -0.87 -20.38
CA ILE A 157 0.34 -0.48 -19.00
C ILE A 157 -0.04 -1.68 -18.10
N LYS A 158 -0.58 -2.75 -18.69
CA LYS A 158 -0.89 -3.99 -17.95
C LYS A 158 0.39 -4.64 -17.43
N GLY A 159 1.48 -4.54 -18.21
CA GLY A 159 2.81 -5.02 -17.82
C GLY A 159 3.31 -4.34 -16.56
N ALA A 160 3.16 -3.03 -16.44
CA ALA A 160 3.53 -2.27 -15.23
C ALA A 160 2.74 -2.73 -13.99
N ALA A 161 1.42 -2.96 -14.14
CA ALA A 161 0.62 -3.49 -13.03
C ALA A 161 1.08 -4.89 -12.60
N ILE A 162 1.33 -5.78 -13.56
CA ILE A 162 1.79 -7.15 -13.30
C ILE A 162 3.17 -7.14 -12.65
N ALA A 163 4.11 -6.33 -13.14
CA ALA A 163 5.45 -6.19 -12.56
C ALA A 163 5.38 -5.77 -11.08
N THR A 164 4.52 -4.80 -10.78
CA THR A 164 4.31 -4.35 -9.40
C THR A 164 3.77 -5.48 -8.51
N ILE A 165 2.78 -6.24 -8.99
CA ILE A 165 2.18 -7.36 -8.25
C ILE A 165 3.21 -8.47 -8.00
N VAL A 166 3.97 -8.84 -9.03
CA VAL A 166 5.00 -9.89 -8.93
C VAL A 166 6.08 -9.47 -7.94
N SER A 167 6.53 -8.23 -8.00
CA SER A 167 7.56 -7.70 -7.10
C SER A 167 7.09 -7.68 -5.64
N GLN A 168 5.85 -7.25 -5.39
CA GLN A 168 5.26 -7.25 -4.05
C GLN A 168 4.97 -8.67 -3.56
N GLY A 169 4.52 -9.56 -4.45
CA GLY A 169 4.33 -10.97 -4.17
C GLY A 169 5.63 -11.64 -3.74
N ALA A 170 6.72 -11.38 -4.44
CA ALA A 170 8.05 -11.89 -4.08
C ALA A 170 8.49 -11.39 -2.70
N ALA A 171 8.30 -10.09 -2.40
CA ALA A 171 8.60 -9.53 -1.08
C ALA A 171 7.75 -10.15 0.03
N PHE A 172 6.46 -10.37 -0.22
CA PHE A 172 5.56 -11.05 0.72
C PHE A 172 6.00 -12.50 0.98
N ILE A 173 6.24 -13.28 -0.08
CA ILE A 173 6.65 -14.68 0.04
C ILE A 173 7.99 -14.79 0.79
N TYR A 174 8.95 -13.94 0.42
CA TYR A 174 10.25 -13.92 1.08
C TYR A 174 10.13 -13.50 2.56
N GLY A 175 9.34 -12.49 2.85
CA GLY A 175 9.09 -12.04 4.22
C GLY A 175 8.38 -13.10 5.07
N MET A 176 7.41 -13.83 4.50
CA MET A 176 6.74 -14.95 5.17
C MET A 176 7.72 -16.09 5.45
N TYR A 177 8.53 -16.47 4.46
CA TYR A 177 9.59 -17.46 4.63
C TYR A 177 10.55 -17.04 5.75
N TYR A 178 10.96 -15.77 5.79
CA TYR A 178 11.87 -15.25 6.82
C TYR A 178 11.27 -15.37 8.23
N ILE A 179 10.01 -14.96 8.43
CA ILE A 179 9.33 -15.06 9.73
C ILE A 179 9.20 -16.52 10.18
N LEU A 180 8.77 -17.41 9.29
CA LEU A 180 8.54 -18.81 9.61
C LEU A 180 9.85 -19.56 9.91
N ARG A 181 10.88 -19.34 9.09
CA ARG A 181 12.19 -19.99 9.26
C ARG A 181 12.86 -19.59 10.58
N ASN A 182 12.79 -18.32 10.93
CA ASN A 182 13.43 -17.80 12.15
C ASN A 182 12.53 -17.90 13.39
N LYS A 183 11.31 -18.44 13.25
CA LYS A 183 10.31 -18.56 14.33
C LYS A 183 10.14 -17.27 15.13
N LEU A 184 10.14 -16.14 14.44
CA LEU A 184 10.15 -14.80 15.05
C LEU A 184 8.87 -14.49 15.83
N VAL A 185 7.77 -15.09 15.44
CA VAL A 185 6.47 -14.96 16.10
C VAL A 185 5.78 -16.34 16.16
N PRO A 186 4.92 -16.57 17.16
CA PRO A 186 4.18 -17.82 17.30
C PRO A 186 3.03 -17.89 16.29
N PHE A 187 3.36 -18.17 15.03
CA PHE A 187 2.37 -18.27 13.95
C PHE A 187 1.57 -19.57 14.10
N GLN A 188 0.27 -19.47 14.03
CA GLN A 188 -0.66 -20.61 14.02
C GLN A 188 -1.49 -20.60 12.75
N ILE A 189 -2.07 -21.75 12.39
CA ILE A 189 -3.06 -21.81 11.31
C ILE A 189 -4.21 -20.88 11.68
N PRO A 190 -4.64 -19.96 10.78
CA PRO A 190 -5.72 -19.02 11.07
C PRO A 190 -6.99 -19.75 11.53
N TYR A 191 -7.52 -19.33 12.66
CA TYR A 191 -8.79 -19.78 13.20
C TYR A 191 -9.73 -18.59 13.39
N LEU A 192 -11.01 -18.85 13.59
CA LEU A 192 -11.99 -17.79 13.83
C LEU A 192 -11.62 -16.98 15.08
N PRO A 193 -11.21 -15.70 14.92
CA PRO A 193 -10.81 -14.86 16.05
C PRO A 193 -12.00 -14.56 16.95
N LYS A 194 -11.74 -14.30 18.24
CA LYS A 194 -12.78 -13.82 19.12
C LYS A 194 -13.19 -12.40 18.71
N PHE A 195 -14.46 -12.12 18.81
CA PHE A 195 -15.02 -10.80 18.46
C PHE A 195 -14.32 -9.64 19.18
N LYS A 196 -13.82 -9.89 20.39
CA LYS A 196 -13.12 -8.87 21.20
C LYS A 196 -11.83 -8.38 20.54
N GLU A 197 -11.01 -9.28 19.99
CA GLU A 197 -9.74 -8.92 19.31
C GLU A 197 -10.01 -8.16 18.01
N VAL A 198 -10.95 -8.67 17.20
CA VAL A 198 -11.38 -8.00 15.96
C VAL A 198 -11.95 -6.62 16.24
N LYS A 199 -12.84 -6.52 17.25
CA LYS A 199 -13.44 -5.25 17.65
C LYS A 199 -12.38 -4.24 18.07
N LEU A 200 -11.36 -4.65 18.81
CA LEU A 200 -10.28 -3.76 19.25
C LEU A 200 -9.46 -3.25 18.05
N ILE A 201 -9.06 -4.16 17.14
CA ILE A 201 -8.31 -3.78 15.92
C ILE A 201 -9.13 -2.79 15.08
N LEU A 202 -10.41 -3.06 14.85
CA LEU A 202 -11.26 -2.17 14.07
C LEU A 202 -11.57 -0.86 14.80
N HIS A 203 -11.78 -0.90 16.12
CA HIS A 203 -12.07 0.30 16.91
C HIS A 203 -10.91 1.30 16.92
N LEU A 204 -9.68 0.82 16.92
CA LEU A 204 -8.49 1.67 16.82
C LEU A 204 -8.08 1.93 15.36
N GLY A 205 -8.23 0.92 14.50
CA GLY A 205 -7.79 0.97 13.12
C GLY A 205 -8.67 1.82 12.22
N ILE A 206 -10.00 1.78 12.39
CA ILE A 206 -10.90 2.58 11.56
C ILE A 206 -10.68 4.08 11.76
N PRO A 207 -10.66 4.62 13.00
CA PRO A 207 -10.36 6.03 13.20
C PRO A 207 -8.98 6.43 12.67
N ALA A 208 -7.95 5.60 12.90
CA ALA A 208 -6.60 5.85 12.39
C ALA A 208 -6.56 5.82 10.85
N GLY A 209 -7.29 4.89 10.22
CA GLY A 209 -7.42 4.83 8.76
C GLY A 209 -8.16 6.04 8.19
N LEU A 210 -9.25 6.46 8.82
CA LEU A 210 -9.98 7.66 8.44
C LEU A 210 -9.10 8.91 8.62
N GLN A 211 -8.36 9.02 9.70
CA GLN A 211 -7.41 10.12 9.92
C GLN A 211 -6.41 10.22 8.77
N MET A 212 -5.78 9.11 8.37
CA MET A 212 -4.84 9.07 7.24
C MET A 212 -5.51 9.45 5.92
N SER A 213 -6.75 9.00 5.70
CA SER A 213 -7.52 9.35 4.50
C SER A 213 -7.87 10.84 4.46
N VAL A 214 -8.23 11.45 5.59
CA VAL A 214 -8.51 12.89 5.70
C VAL A 214 -7.24 13.70 5.47
N ILE A 215 -6.09 13.30 6.02
CA ILE A 215 -4.80 13.95 5.78
C ILE A 215 -4.46 13.91 4.28
N SER A 216 -4.65 12.76 3.63
CA SER A 216 -4.40 12.60 2.19
C SER A 216 -5.33 13.49 1.35
N ALA A 217 -6.61 13.53 1.69
CA ALA A 217 -7.59 14.40 1.02
C ALA A 217 -7.28 15.89 1.23
N GLY A 218 -6.86 16.27 2.45
CA GLY A 218 -6.40 17.62 2.76
C GLY A 218 -5.20 18.04 1.93
N SER A 219 -4.21 17.16 1.79
CA SER A 219 -3.03 17.41 0.95
C SER A 219 -3.41 17.59 -0.53
N ALA A 220 -4.35 16.80 -1.03
CA ALA A 220 -4.86 16.93 -2.39
C ALA A 220 -5.62 18.26 -2.59
N ALA A 221 -6.41 18.68 -1.62
CA ALA A 221 -7.12 19.97 -1.65
C ALA A 221 -6.13 21.16 -1.64
N ILE A 222 -5.10 21.12 -0.80
CA ILE A 222 -4.03 22.12 -0.80
C ILE A 222 -3.34 22.17 -2.17
N MET A 223 -3.00 21.01 -2.74
CA MET A 223 -2.36 20.95 -4.06
C MET A 223 -3.26 21.53 -5.16
N SER A 224 -4.57 21.30 -5.10
CA SER A 224 -5.55 21.89 -6.03
C SER A 224 -5.54 23.42 -5.96
N VAL A 225 -5.46 23.99 -4.77
CA VAL A 225 -5.34 25.45 -4.58
C VAL A 225 -4.00 25.96 -5.11
N VAL A 226 -2.89 25.27 -4.77
CA VAL A 226 -1.54 25.66 -5.22
C VAL A 226 -1.43 25.67 -6.74
N THR A 227 -2.05 24.69 -7.42
CA THR A 227 -2.04 24.63 -8.89
C THR A 227 -2.73 25.80 -9.55
N SER A 228 -3.71 26.44 -8.89
CA SER A 228 -4.39 27.62 -9.41
C SER A 228 -3.50 28.86 -9.50
N PHE A 229 -2.38 28.90 -8.77
CA PHE A 229 -1.41 30.02 -8.79
C PHE A 229 -0.32 29.89 -9.87
N GLY A 230 -0.35 28.82 -10.67
CA GLY A 230 0.55 28.63 -11.81
C GLY A 230 1.79 27.77 -11.50
N SER A 231 2.52 27.41 -12.56
CA SER A 231 3.59 26.42 -12.52
C SER A 231 4.80 26.80 -11.63
N ALA A 232 5.12 28.08 -11.54
CA ALA A 232 6.22 28.56 -10.70
C ALA A 232 5.94 28.31 -9.20
N VAL A 233 4.70 28.58 -8.75
CA VAL A 233 4.26 28.35 -7.36
C VAL A 233 4.21 26.85 -7.07
N VAL A 234 3.72 26.05 -8.00
CA VAL A 234 3.72 24.57 -7.88
C VAL A 234 5.14 24.03 -7.71
N GLY A 235 6.10 24.52 -8.49
CA GLY A 235 7.51 24.14 -8.37
C GLY A 235 8.10 24.50 -7.01
N GLY A 236 7.86 25.72 -6.54
CA GLY A 236 8.29 26.18 -5.21
C GLY A 236 7.67 25.37 -4.07
N PHE A 237 6.37 25.08 -4.14
CA PHE A 237 5.67 24.27 -3.17
C PHE A 237 6.19 22.82 -3.13
N ALA A 238 6.42 22.22 -4.30
CA ALA A 238 6.99 20.88 -4.38
C ALA A 238 8.40 20.80 -3.79
N ALA A 239 9.23 21.83 -4.00
CA ALA A 239 10.57 21.93 -3.39
C ALA A 239 10.45 22.07 -1.85
N ALA A 240 9.56 22.92 -1.37
CA ALA A 240 9.30 23.09 0.06
C ALA A 240 8.82 21.78 0.71
N GLN A 241 7.90 21.05 0.08
CA GLN A 241 7.45 19.74 0.57
C GLN A 241 8.59 18.71 0.65
N ARG A 242 9.54 18.73 -0.28
CA ARG A 242 10.71 17.84 -0.20
C ARG A 242 11.61 18.16 0.98
N ILE A 243 11.82 19.44 1.27
CA ILE A 243 12.59 19.87 2.44
C ILE A 243 11.85 19.48 3.73
N ASP A 244 10.55 19.75 3.80
CA ASP A 244 9.71 19.38 4.96
C ASP A 244 9.75 17.86 5.21
N SER A 245 9.64 17.05 4.15
CA SER A 245 9.75 15.59 4.25
C SER A 245 11.11 15.14 4.81
N LEU A 246 12.21 15.79 4.44
CA LEU A 246 13.53 15.49 4.99
C LEU A 246 13.64 15.88 6.47
N VAL A 247 13.09 17.02 6.85
CA VAL A 247 13.07 17.48 8.26
C VAL A 247 12.21 16.56 9.12
N MET A 248 11.12 16.03 8.57
CA MET A 248 10.21 15.11 9.28
C MET A 248 10.74 13.67 9.38
N LEU A 249 11.75 13.26 8.57
CA LEU A 249 12.32 11.91 8.63
C LEU A 249 12.75 11.47 10.03
N PRO A 250 13.52 12.28 10.82
CA PRO A 250 13.90 11.90 12.19
C PRO A 250 12.69 11.75 13.11
N ALA A 251 11.68 12.62 12.98
CA ALA A 251 10.47 12.56 13.79
C ALA A 251 9.67 11.28 13.52
N HIS A 252 9.54 10.88 12.25
CA HIS A 252 8.90 9.61 11.87
C HIS A 252 9.71 8.36 12.27
N ALA A 253 11.02 8.50 12.44
CA ALA A 253 11.89 7.39 12.88
C ALA A 253 11.85 7.17 14.37
N LEU A 254 11.48 8.18 15.17
CA LEU A 254 11.42 8.15 16.64
C LEU A 254 10.01 7.87 17.19
N GLY A 255 8.96 7.99 16.38
CA GLY A 255 7.56 7.70 16.74
C GLY A 255 7.12 6.34 16.29
#